data_4ba70d0068ea86e25c751447330a1ab1
#
_entry.id   4ba70d0068ea86e25c751447330a1ab1
#
_cell.length_a   1.000
_cell.length_b   1.000
_cell.length_c   1.000
_cell.angle_alpha   90.00
_cell.angle_beta   90.00
_cell.angle_gamma   90.00
#
_symmetry.space_group_name_H-M   'P 1'
#
loop_
_entity.id
_entity.type
_entity.pdbx_description
1 polymer ?
#
loop_
_entity_poly.entity_id
_entity_poly.type
_entity_poly.pdbx_seq_one_letter_code
_entity_poly.pdbx_strand_id
1 'polypeptide(L)'
;MPRFHALARIAATAAVALSLSAPSFAQQGASTTPASAQPSGVYYEIFVRAFSDSNGDGIGDLNGITQKLDYIKSLGVSGIWLMPINPSPTYHGYDITDYEGINPQYGTMQDFKKLVDEAHKRGIKVVIDMVINHSSNQHPWFKAAQDPKDPHHDWYVWAKPGSDLKAISATGGPAWHRAPNGQYYVGVFTSAMPDLNYDNPAVRKEMIDVGAFWLHQGVDGFRLDAAQHIYDDLRSDTDSPVALKKNLQWWSEYRHALEAVNKNVWLVGEVARQNPDDLTPYMGPLNTVFNFPVATQLIASVREERNLGIGRGLEDTYAAYRKHADGHFDDAPFLSNHDQDRVMSQLEGRDAHMRMAAALLLTLPGHPFIYYGEELGMQGTKPDEDIREPMRWYRNGKGPGVASWKNWSTQDGPNISVEAEQNDPDSLLNAYRKLIGWREQIAALRDGVLIDVPIADSHVLAYTLQDAQSRVLVVHNLSRDARTVTLGNDAHVTSVARQTRSGVTLAQGQVTLPPYATAILQ
;
A
#
# COMPACT_ATOMS: atom_id res chain seq x y z
N MET A 1 63.77 -76.37 25.33
CA MET A 1 62.86 -77.57 25.25
C MET A 1 61.43 -77.11 25.41
N PRO A 2 60.50 -77.68 24.82
CA PRO A 2 60.00 -77.55 23.46
C PRO A 2 58.53 -77.12 23.52
N ARG A 3 57.84 -76.69 22.53
CA ARG A 3 57.16 -77.44 21.45
C ARG A 3 56.36 -76.49 20.58
N PHE A 4 56.45 -76.72 19.34
CA PHE A 4 55.66 -76.22 18.20
C PHE A 4 54.16 -76.41 18.37
N HIS A 5 53.37 -75.50 17.82
CA HIS A 5 52.31 -75.91 16.90
C HIS A 5 51.96 -74.74 15.96
N ALA A 6 52.02 -75.04 14.67
CA ALA A 6 51.65 -74.23 13.52
C ALA A 6 50.13 -74.32 13.33
N LEU A 7 49.51 -73.22 12.87
CA LEU A 7 48.31 -73.35 12.04
C LEU A 7 48.09 -72.08 11.18
N ALA A 8 48.15 -72.40 9.91
CA ALA A 8 47.47 -71.84 8.75
C ALA A 8 47.17 -70.31 8.63
N ARG A 9 47.86 -69.68 7.71
CA ARG A 9 47.50 -68.41 7.07
C ARG A 9 46.36 -68.65 6.09
N ILE A 10 45.22 -67.95 6.26
CA ILE A 10 44.24 -67.71 5.19
C ILE A 10 44.37 -66.25 4.82
N ALA A 11 44.77 -65.99 3.58
CA ALA A 11 44.82 -64.66 2.95
C ALA A 11 43.41 -64.31 2.48
N ALA A 12 42.80 -63.31 3.07
CA ALA A 12 41.59 -62.67 2.57
C ALA A 12 42.01 -61.38 1.85
N THR A 13 41.91 -61.37 0.55
CA THR A 13 42.03 -60.18 -0.31
C THR A 13 40.79 -59.32 -0.14
N ALA A 14 40.92 -58.21 0.58
CA ALA A 14 39.90 -57.18 0.60
C ALA A 14 40.02 -56.29 -0.61
N ALA A 15 39.06 -56.35 -1.50
CA ALA A 15 38.87 -55.38 -2.57
C ALA A 15 38.31 -54.09 -1.98
N VAL A 16 39.11 -53.02 -2.00
CA VAL A 16 38.65 -51.66 -1.65
C VAL A 16 37.91 -51.10 -2.86
N ALA A 17 36.57 -51.08 -2.77
CA ALA A 17 35.73 -50.32 -3.70
C ALA A 17 35.76 -48.85 -3.25
N LEU A 18 36.47 -48.00 -4.02
CA LEU A 18 36.30 -46.54 -3.90
C LEU A 18 34.92 -46.17 -4.44
N SER A 19 33.98 -45.93 -3.55
CA SER A 19 32.73 -45.23 -3.86
C SER A 19 33.03 -43.71 -3.94
N LEU A 20 33.08 -43.19 -5.16
CA LEU A 20 33.00 -41.77 -5.43
C LEU A 20 31.61 -41.29 -5.03
N SER A 21 31.48 -40.75 -3.84
CA SER A 21 30.31 -39.99 -3.43
C SER A 21 30.35 -38.62 -4.12
N ALA A 22 29.52 -38.44 -5.16
CA ALA A 22 29.19 -37.13 -5.70
C ALA A 22 28.56 -36.30 -4.59
N PRO A 23 28.90 -34.98 -4.46
CA PRO A 23 28.22 -34.12 -3.54
C PRO A 23 26.76 -34.04 -4.00
N SER A 24 25.85 -34.56 -3.18
CA SER A 24 24.42 -34.30 -3.26
C SER A 24 24.23 -32.82 -2.96
N PHE A 25 23.96 -32.04 -4.00
CA PHE A 25 23.37 -30.71 -3.77
C PHE A 25 22.04 -30.96 -3.07
N ALA A 26 22.02 -30.70 -1.77
CA ALA A 26 20.79 -30.61 -1.02
C ALA A 26 19.93 -29.55 -1.74
N GLN A 27 18.88 -30.01 -2.38
CA GLN A 27 17.76 -29.17 -2.79
C GLN A 27 17.32 -28.44 -1.52
N GLN A 28 17.69 -27.14 -1.40
CA GLN A 28 17.09 -26.27 -0.41
C GLN A 28 15.59 -26.35 -0.69
N GLY A 29 14.89 -27.00 0.24
CA GLY A 29 13.45 -27.10 0.18
C GLY A 29 12.88 -25.72 -0.02
N ALA A 30 12.06 -25.56 -1.06
CA ALA A 30 11.27 -24.36 -1.26
C ALA A 30 10.58 -24.06 0.08
N SER A 31 10.97 -22.95 0.71
CA SER A 31 10.28 -22.44 1.89
C SER A 31 8.84 -22.22 1.44
N THR A 32 7.94 -23.07 1.91
CA THR A 32 6.51 -22.84 1.77
C THR A 32 6.22 -21.62 2.65
N THR A 33 6.20 -20.44 2.02
CA THR A 33 5.70 -19.24 2.68
C THR A 33 4.30 -19.56 3.18
N PRO A 34 3.99 -19.39 4.46
CA PRO A 34 2.62 -19.52 4.92
C PRO A 34 1.78 -18.55 4.10
N ALA A 35 0.69 -19.03 3.51
CA ALA A 35 -0.22 -18.16 2.78
C ALA A 35 -0.65 -17.02 3.72
N SER A 36 -0.59 -15.78 3.26
CA SER A 36 -1.15 -14.65 3.98
C SER A 36 -2.58 -14.98 4.40
N ALA A 37 -2.94 -14.67 5.64
CA ALA A 37 -4.31 -14.85 6.11
C ALA A 37 -5.30 -13.96 5.34
N GLN A 38 -4.80 -12.95 4.62
CA GLN A 38 -5.56 -12.08 3.73
C GLN A 38 -5.27 -12.44 2.27
N PRO A 39 -6.29 -12.59 1.42
CA PRO A 39 -6.05 -12.79 0.01
C PRO A 39 -5.34 -11.56 -0.57
N SER A 40 -4.18 -11.78 -1.18
CA SER A 40 -3.49 -10.74 -1.93
C SER A 40 -4.39 -10.24 -3.04
N GLY A 41 -4.56 -8.93 -3.12
CA GLY A 41 -5.45 -8.30 -4.08
C GLY A 41 -5.21 -6.82 -4.22
N VAL A 42 -5.88 -6.21 -5.18
CA VAL A 42 -5.79 -4.78 -5.44
C VAL A 42 -6.78 -4.05 -4.54
N TYR A 43 -6.34 -2.96 -3.91
CA TYR A 43 -7.18 -2.08 -3.10
C TYR A 43 -7.44 -0.77 -3.82
N TYR A 44 -8.62 -0.21 -3.61
CA TYR A 44 -9.06 1.03 -4.25
C TYR A 44 -9.33 2.08 -3.17
N GLU A 45 -8.53 3.14 -3.17
CA GLU A 45 -8.64 4.25 -2.22
C GLU A 45 -9.75 5.19 -2.65
N ILE A 46 -10.64 5.53 -1.73
CA ILE A 46 -11.83 6.35 -1.96
C ILE A 46 -11.87 7.54 -0.98
N PHE A 47 -11.87 8.75 -1.53
CA PHE A 47 -12.30 9.93 -0.79
C PHE A 47 -13.83 10.02 -0.86
N VAL A 48 -14.51 9.71 0.25
CA VAL A 48 -15.97 9.58 0.31
C VAL A 48 -16.67 10.81 -0.27
N ARG A 49 -16.25 12.02 0.18
CA ARG A 49 -16.78 13.32 -0.24
C ARG A 49 -16.78 13.55 -1.76
N ALA A 50 -15.82 12.96 -2.45
CA ALA A 50 -15.58 13.18 -3.88
C ALA A 50 -16.11 12.07 -4.78
N PHE A 51 -16.48 10.92 -4.21
CA PHE A 51 -16.70 9.72 -5.02
C PHE A 51 -18.10 9.66 -5.62
N SER A 52 -19.15 9.62 -4.79
CA SER A 52 -20.53 9.57 -5.33
C SER A 52 -21.54 10.13 -4.32
N ASP A 53 -22.34 11.09 -4.77
CA ASP A 53 -23.43 11.75 -4.04
C ASP A 53 -24.75 11.02 -4.30
N SER A 54 -25.35 10.43 -3.27
CA SER A 54 -26.61 9.69 -3.41
C SER A 54 -27.85 10.52 -3.12
N ASN A 55 -27.72 11.63 -2.42
CA ASN A 55 -28.83 12.45 -1.90
C ASN A 55 -29.00 13.79 -2.63
N GLY A 56 -28.01 14.22 -3.43
CA GLY A 56 -28.05 15.42 -4.26
C GLY A 56 -27.64 16.70 -3.53
N ASP A 57 -26.94 16.59 -2.40
CA ASP A 57 -26.44 17.75 -1.63
C ASP A 57 -25.07 18.26 -2.11
N GLY A 58 -24.48 17.59 -3.08
CA GLY A 58 -23.18 17.90 -3.67
C GLY A 58 -22.00 17.18 -2.99
N ILE A 59 -22.23 16.48 -1.89
CA ILE A 59 -21.22 15.77 -1.13
C ILE A 59 -21.37 14.29 -1.34
N GLY A 60 -20.29 13.60 -1.71
CA GLY A 60 -20.30 12.13 -1.78
C GLY A 60 -20.54 11.51 -0.41
N ASP A 61 -21.24 10.37 -0.41
CA ASP A 61 -21.69 9.71 0.82
C ASP A 61 -21.59 8.17 0.74
N LEU A 62 -21.81 7.49 1.87
CA LEU A 62 -21.68 6.03 1.99
C LEU A 62 -22.72 5.27 1.14
N ASN A 63 -23.93 5.81 0.98
CA ASN A 63 -24.93 5.22 0.10
C ASN A 63 -24.52 5.40 -1.37
N GLY A 64 -23.89 6.51 -1.73
CA GLY A 64 -23.33 6.73 -3.06
C GLY A 64 -22.25 5.70 -3.40
N ILE A 65 -21.35 5.40 -2.47
CA ILE A 65 -20.36 4.32 -2.64
C ILE A 65 -21.10 2.98 -2.79
N THR A 66 -22.10 2.70 -1.96
CA THR A 66 -22.89 1.47 -2.02
C THR A 66 -23.52 1.29 -3.41
N GLN A 67 -24.05 2.36 -4.01
CA GLN A 67 -24.62 2.33 -5.37
C GLN A 67 -23.56 2.10 -6.46
N LYS A 68 -22.29 2.37 -6.19
CA LYS A 68 -21.17 2.20 -7.13
C LYS A 68 -20.35 0.93 -6.91
N LEU A 69 -20.74 0.06 -5.97
CA LEU A 69 -20.02 -1.18 -5.69
C LEU A 69 -19.91 -2.12 -6.90
N ASP A 70 -20.89 -2.10 -7.82
CA ASP A 70 -20.81 -2.90 -9.05
C ASP A 70 -19.75 -2.36 -10.01
N TYR A 71 -19.56 -1.04 -10.08
CA TYR A 71 -18.43 -0.44 -10.79
C TYR A 71 -17.10 -0.87 -10.15
N ILE A 72 -16.97 -0.71 -8.83
CA ILE A 72 -15.77 -1.11 -8.08
C ILE A 72 -15.48 -2.60 -8.30
N LYS A 73 -16.49 -3.47 -8.22
CA LYS A 73 -16.34 -4.89 -8.53
C LYS A 73 -15.89 -5.14 -9.96
N SER A 74 -16.38 -4.35 -10.92
CA SER A 74 -16.01 -4.48 -12.33
C SER A 74 -14.55 -4.10 -12.63
N LEU A 75 -13.89 -3.36 -11.74
CA LEU A 75 -12.45 -3.12 -11.81
C LEU A 75 -11.65 -4.38 -11.49
N GLY A 76 -12.23 -5.32 -10.72
CA GLY A 76 -11.56 -6.53 -10.25
C GLY A 76 -10.84 -6.35 -8.91
N VAL A 77 -11.06 -5.23 -8.21
CA VAL A 77 -10.42 -4.98 -6.91
C VAL A 77 -10.97 -5.89 -5.83
N SER A 78 -10.12 -6.23 -4.87
CA SER A 78 -10.42 -7.12 -3.74
C SER A 78 -10.82 -6.37 -2.48
N GLY A 79 -10.54 -5.07 -2.41
CA GLY A 79 -10.88 -4.25 -1.26
C GLY A 79 -10.96 -2.77 -1.60
N ILE A 80 -11.60 -2.03 -0.70
CA ILE A 80 -11.62 -0.56 -0.71
C ILE A 80 -10.96 -0.03 0.56
N TRP A 81 -10.26 1.09 0.44
CA TRP A 81 -9.83 1.90 1.55
C TRP A 81 -10.62 3.21 1.54
N LEU A 82 -11.39 3.45 2.60
CA LEU A 82 -12.11 4.70 2.80
C LEU A 82 -11.22 5.67 3.59
N MET A 83 -10.92 6.85 3.01
CA MET A 83 -10.35 7.96 3.75
C MET A 83 -11.26 8.32 4.95
N PRO A 84 -10.83 9.16 5.92
CA PRO A 84 -11.53 9.32 7.19
C PRO A 84 -13.04 9.54 7.05
N ILE A 85 -13.80 8.70 7.75
CA ILE A 85 -15.28 8.71 7.71
C ILE A 85 -15.90 9.30 8.97
N ASN A 86 -15.08 9.63 9.96
CA ASN A 86 -15.49 10.12 11.27
C ASN A 86 -15.93 11.60 11.23
N PRO A 87 -16.73 12.06 12.20
CA PRO A 87 -17.04 13.47 12.39
C PRO A 87 -15.77 14.32 12.51
N SER A 88 -15.70 15.35 11.69
CA SER A 88 -14.58 16.26 11.61
C SER A 88 -15.07 17.67 11.21
N PRO A 89 -14.48 18.75 11.71
CA PRO A 89 -14.82 20.10 11.31
C PRO A 89 -14.28 20.49 9.93
N THR A 90 -13.34 19.71 9.37
CA THR A 90 -12.73 20.00 8.07
C THR A 90 -13.17 19.01 6.99
N TYR A 91 -13.01 19.42 5.74
CA TYR A 91 -13.39 18.57 4.58
C TYR A 91 -12.53 17.32 4.43
N HIS A 92 -11.29 17.35 4.91
CA HIS A 92 -10.34 16.24 4.75
C HIS A 92 -10.55 15.11 5.76
N GLY A 93 -11.17 15.42 6.93
CA GLY A 93 -11.55 14.38 7.89
C GLY A 93 -10.47 13.96 8.90
N TYR A 94 -9.24 14.45 8.78
CA TYR A 94 -8.13 14.00 9.64
C TYR A 94 -8.13 14.63 11.04
N ASP A 95 -8.93 15.64 11.33
CA ASP A 95 -9.11 16.23 12.66
C ASP A 95 -10.41 15.73 13.32
N ILE A 96 -10.35 14.50 13.81
CA ILE A 96 -11.51 13.75 14.33
C ILE A 96 -12.05 14.35 15.63
N THR A 97 -13.38 14.47 15.71
CA THR A 97 -14.11 14.94 16.91
C THR A 97 -14.89 13.83 17.62
N ASP A 98 -15.07 12.67 16.97
CA ASP A 98 -15.73 11.49 17.51
C ASP A 98 -15.19 10.25 16.76
N TYR A 99 -14.44 9.40 17.44
CA TYR A 99 -13.78 8.22 16.83
C TYR A 99 -14.73 7.07 16.50
N GLU A 100 -15.91 7.02 17.08
CA GLU A 100 -16.90 5.97 16.88
C GLU A 100 -18.10 6.43 16.04
N GLY A 101 -18.14 7.71 15.69
CA GLY A 101 -19.19 8.31 14.87
C GLY A 101 -18.93 8.22 13.37
N ILE A 102 -19.99 8.36 12.59
CA ILE A 102 -19.95 8.63 11.16
C ILE A 102 -20.17 10.12 10.91
N ASN A 103 -19.38 10.72 10.03
CA ASN A 103 -19.57 12.11 9.62
C ASN A 103 -21.01 12.30 9.11
N PRO A 104 -21.80 13.23 9.69
CA PRO A 104 -23.20 13.44 9.30
C PRO A 104 -23.40 13.75 7.80
N GLN A 105 -22.36 14.30 7.13
CA GLN A 105 -22.39 14.55 5.70
C GLN A 105 -22.26 13.25 4.87
N TYR A 106 -21.74 12.18 5.47
CA TYR A 106 -21.54 10.88 4.78
C TYR A 106 -22.66 9.88 5.07
N GLY A 107 -23.50 10.16 6.04
CA GLY A 107 -24.64 9.30 6.41
C GLY A 107 -24.63 8.88 7.87
N THR A 108 -25.13 7.68 8.12
CA THR A 108 -25.31 7.10 9.46
C THR A 108 -24.51 5.83 9.63
N MET A 109 -24.38 5.34 10.87
CA MET A 109 -23.82 4.01 11.16
C MET A 109 -24.58 2.89 10.45
N GLN A 110 -25.88 3.05 10.24
CA GLN A 110 -26.67 2.08 9.48
C GLN A 110 -26.27 2.04 7.99
N ASP A 111 -26.00 3.22 7.39
CA ASP A 111 -25.52 3.32 6.01
C ASP A 111 -24.12 2.72 5.88
N PHE A 112 -23.26 2.91 6.86
CA PHE A 112 -21.94 2.27 6.91
C PHE A 112 -22.03 0.75 6.96
N LYS A 113 -22.85 0.19 7.88
CA LYS A 113 -23.06 -1.27 7.96
C LYS A 113 -23.60 -1.83 6.65
N LYS A 114 -24.54 -1.13 6.02
CA LYS A 114 -25.06 -1.52 4.72
C LYS A 114 -23.97 -1.53 3.64
N LEU A 115 -23.09 -0.53 3.61
CA LEU A 115 -21.96 -0.49 2.69
C LEU A 115 -21.03 -1.70 2.91
N VAL A 116 -20.68 -2.01 4.16
CA VAL A 116 -19.82 -3.14 4.52
C VAL A 116 -20.47 -4.47 4.08
N ASP A 117 -21.74 -4.67 4.42
CA ASP A 117 -22.49 -5.88 4.05
C ASP A 117 -22.56 -6.07 2.54
N GLU A 118 -22.84 -4.99 1.78
CA GLU A 118 -22.96 -5.05 0.31
C GLU A 118 -21.58 -5.22 -0.36
N ALA A 119 -20.52 -4.67 0.21
CA ALA A 119 -19.14 -4.90 -0.22
C ALA A 119 -18.75 -6.37 -0.02
N HIS A 120 -18.99 -6.92 1.17
CA HIS A 120 -18.71 -8.32 1.49
C HIS A 120 -19.47 -9.31 0.62
N LYS A 121 -20.75 -9.05 0.28
CA LYS A 121 -21.52 -9.88 -0.68
C LYS A 121 -20.85 -9.95 -2.06
N ARG A 122 -20.08 -8.93 -2.43
CA ARG A 122 -19.30 -8.87 -3.68
C ARG A 122 -17.88 -9.39 -3.55
N GLY A 123 -17.48 -9.84 -2.36
CA GLY A 123 -16.11 -10.26 -2.04
C GLY A 123 -15.13 -9.09 -1.98
N ILE A 124 -15.61 -7.90 -1.66
CA ILE A 124 -14.81 -6.68 -1.50
C ILE A 124 -14.59 -6.44 0.00
N LYS A 125 -13.34 -6.37 0.42
CA LYS A 125 -12.92 -6.01 1.78
C LYS A 125 -13.09 -4.52 2.03
N VAL A 126 -13.33 -4.14 3.28
CA VAL A 126 -13.45 -2.73 3.68
C VAL A 126 -12.38 -2.39 4.71
N VAL A 127 -11.46 -1.52 4.32
CA VAL A 127 -10.43 -0.92 5.17
C VAL A 127 -10.81 0.54 5.40
N ILE A 128 -10.72 1.02 6.65
CA ILE A 128 -10.95 2.43 6.95
C ILE A 128 -9.66 3.10 7.43
N ASP A 129 -9.61 4.41 7.30
CA ASP A 129 -8.52 5.22 7.83
C ASP A 129 -8.62 5.30 9.36
N MET A 130 -7.53 5.02 10.06
CA MET A 130 -7.45 5.05 11.52
C MET A 130 -6.46 6.15 11.93
N VAL A 131 -7.01 7.34 12.23
CA VAL A 131 -6.26 8.54 12.57
C VAL A 131 -6.11 8.62 14.08
N ILE A 132 -5.14 7.92 14.63
CA ILE A 132 -4.96 7.81 16.08
C ILE A 132 -3.72 8.52 16.63
N ASN A 133 -2.92 9.18 15.78
CA ASN A 133 -1.79 9.99 16.26
C ASN A 133 -2.27 11.23 17.04
N HIS A 134 -3.33 11.86 16.61
CA HIS A 134 -3.88 13.12 17.14
C HIS A 134 -5.41 13.11 17.12
N SER A 135 -6.04 14.03 17.82
CA SER A 135 -7.46 14.34 17.68
C SER A 135 -7.65 15.75 17.13
N SER A 136 -8.90 16.15 16.84
CA SER A 136 -9.21 17.55 16.65
C SER A 136 -9.01 18.35 17.95
N ASN A 137 -8.60 19.62 17.85
CA ASN A 137 -8.68 20.55 18.98
C ASN A 137 -10.13 20.84 19.41
N GLN A 138 -11.11 20.41 18.61
CA GLN A 138 -12.54 20.47 18.93
C GLN A 138 -13.07 19.17 19.57
N HIS A 139 -12.24 18.14 19.69
CA HIS A 139 -12.61 16.89 20.35
C HIS A 139 -13.00 17.15 21.82
N PRO A 140 -14.03 16.49 22.37
CA PRO A 140 -14.40 16.61 23.78
C PRO A 140 -13.23 16.35 24.75
N TRP A 141 -12.36 15.38 24.45
CA TRP A 141 -11.18 15.09 25.26
C TRP A 141 -10.20 16.26 25.31
N PHE A 142 -9.89 16.91 24.18
CA PHE A 142 -8.99 18.06 24.18
C PHE A 142 -9.61 19.28 24.88
N LYS A 143 -10.91 19.48 24.74
CA LYS A 143 -11.62 20.55 25.47
C LYS A 143 -11.57 20.32 26.99
N ALA A 144 -11.81 19.09 27.45
CA ALA A 144 -11.68 18.73 28.86
C ALA A 144 -10.24 18.85 29.36
N ALA A 145 -9.27 18.45 28.54
CA ALA A 145 -7.82 18.54 28.84
C ALA A 145 -7.30 19.95 29.09
N GLN A 146 -8.08 20.99 28.77
CA GLN A 146 -7.75 22.37 29.13
C GLN A 146 -7.76 22.61 30.65
N ASP A 147 -8.50 21.81 31.44
CA ASP A 147 -8.41 21.81 32.90
C ASP A 147 -7.31 20.82 33.34
N PRO A 148 -6.23 21.30 34.00
CA PRO A 148 -5.17 20.42 34.50
C PRO A 148 -5.61 19.38 35.53
N LYS A 149 -6.82 19.46 36.03
CA LYS A 149 -7.41 18.50 36.98
C LYS A 149 -8.29 17.46 36.31
N ASP A 150 -8.63 17.65 35.04
CA ASP A 150 -9.42 16.67 34.29
C ASP A 150 -8.56 15.43 33.97
N PRO A 151 -9.09 14.23 34.07
CA PRO A 151 -8.36 13.00 33.70
C PRO A 151 -7.81 12.98 32.26
N HIS A 152 -8.45 13.72 31.34
CA HIS A 152 -7.97 13.82 29.96
C HIS A 152 -6.80 14.79 29.79
N HIS A 153 -6.40 15.55 30.82
CA HIS A 153 -5.26 16.46 30.67
C HIS A 153 -4.01 15.71 30.20
N ASP A 154 -3.69 14.61 30.85
CA ASP A 154 -2.52 13.78 30.51
C ASP A 154 -2.72 12.89 29.26
N TRP A 155 -3.86 13.01 28.57
CA TRP A 155 -4.08 12.35 27.29
C TRP A 155 -3.38 13.05 26.12
N TYR A 156 -2.91 14.28 26.34
CA TYR A 156 -2.19 15.07 25.35
C TYR A 156 -0.78 15.39 25.81
N VAL A 157 0.09 15.73 24.86
CA VAL A 157 1.48 16.06 25.15
C VAL A 157 1.61 17.55 25.45
N TRP A 158 1.80 17.88 26.72
CA TRP A 158 1.97 19.27 27.19
C TRP A 158 3.43 19.62 27.44
N ALA A 159 3.81 20.87 27.17
CA ALA A 159 5.14 21.39 27.46
C ALA A 159 5.44 21.34 28.97
N LYS A 160 6.65 20.85 29.28
CA LYS A 160 7.19 20.79 30.63
C LYS A 160 8.24 21.89 30.81
N PRO A 161 8.63 22.25 32.04
CA PRO A 161 9.78 23.11 32.26
C PRO A 161 11.02 22.58 31.52
N GLY A 162 11.60 23.41 30.65
CA GLY A 162 12.75 23.04 29.83
C GLY A 162 12.41 22.47 28.42
N SER A 163 11.13 22.37 28.05
CA SER A 163 10.75 22.02 26.67
C SER A 163 11.26 23.09 25.69
N ASP A 164 11.78 22.67 24.54
CA ASP A 164 12.15 23.57 23.46
C ASP A 164 10.91 23.98 22.65
N LEU A 165 10.30 25.09 23.04
CA LEU A 165 9.10 25.63 22.38
C LEU A 165 9.35 26.13 20.94
N LYS A 166 10.62 26.12 20.47
CA LYS A 166 10.98 26.48 19.09
C LYS A 166 11.20 25.25 18.21
N ALA A 167 10.98 24.05 18.75
CA ALA A 167 11.09 22.81 17.98
C ALA A 167 10.22 22.88 16.74
N ILE A 168 10.77 22.39 15.64
CA ILE A 168 10.09 22.27 14.34
C ILE A 168 9.46 20.90 14.25
N SER A 169 8.27 20.84 13.72
CA SER A 169 7.52 19.60 13.49
C SER A 169 7.97 18.88 12.22
N ALA A 170 7.51 17.65 12.03
CA ALA A 170 7.73 16.87 10.81
C ALA A 170 7.24 17.57 9.53
N THR A 171 6.26 18.48 9.64
CA THR A 171 5.73 19.26 8.51
C THR A 171 6.50 20.56 8.26
N GLY A 172 7.58 20.83 9.01
CA GLY A 172 8.38 22.05 8.89
C GLY A 172 7.77 23.27 9.59
N GLY A 173 6.61 23.13 10.23
CA GLY A 173 5.98 24.15 11.04
C GLY A 173 6.41 24.09 12.52
N PRO A 174 5.85 24.96 13.41
CA PRO A 174 6.08 24.84 14.84
C PRO A 174 5.44 23.57 15.39
N ALA A 175 6.16 22.83 16.23
CA ALA A 175 5.62 21.63 16.90
C ALA A 175 4.75 21.97 18.12
N TRP A 176 4.97 23.13 18.75
CA TRP A 176 4.28 23.57 19.96
C TRP A 176 3.27 24.66 19.67
N HIS A 177 2.06 24.47 20.14
CA HIS A 177 0.94 25.42 19.96
C HIS A 177 0.38 25.87 21.31
N ARG A 178 0.00 27.15 21.40
CA ARG A 178 -0.53 27.69 22.63
C ARG A 178 -2.03 27.38 22.77
N ALA A 179 -2.41 26.72 23.85
CA ALA A 179 -3.77 26.42 24.19
C ALA A 179 -4.49 27.63 24.83
N PRO A 180 -5.84 27.68 24.87
CA PRO A 180 -6.60 28.71 25.55
C PRO A 180 -6.27 28.85 27.04
N ASN A 181 -5.92 27.79 27.73
CA ASN A 181 -5.51 27.80 29.13
C ASN A 181 -4.09 28.39 29.37
N GLY A 182 -3.38 28.75 28.28
CA GLY A 182 -2.05 29.36 28.31
C GLY A 182 -0.89 28.39 28.31
N GLN A 183 -1.12 27.09 28.42
CA GLN A 183 -0.11 26.03 28.26
C GLN A 183 0.21 25.79 26.78
N TYR A 184 1.29 25.06 26.50
CA TYR A 184 1.64 24.65 25.16
C TYR A 184 1.48 23.14 25.02
N TYR A 185 0.86 22.71 23.91
CA TYR A 185 0.69 21.30 23.52
C TYR A 185 1.41 21.02 22.21
N VAL A 186 1.73 19.74 21.98
CA VAL A 186 2.28 19.28 20.70
C VAL A 186 1.15 19.11 19.69
N GLY A 187 1.40 19.53 18.47
CA GLY A 187 0.59 19.27 17.29
C GLY A 187 1.51 19.19 16.09
N VAL A 188 2.02 17.97 15.81
CA VAL A 188 3.04 17.73 14.79
C VAL A 188 2.59 18.17 13.40
N PHE A 189 1.30 18.03 13.10
CA PHE A 189 0.73 18.45 11.82
C PHE A 189 0.28 19.91 11.83
N THR A 190 -0.62 20.26 12.74
CA THR A 190 -1.13 21.64 12.86
C THR A 190 -1.63 21.92 14.29
N SER A 191 -1.90 23.21 14.57
CA SER A 191 -2.57 23.59 15.83
C SER A 191 -4.00 23.06 15.96
N ALA A 192 -4.63 22.61 14.89
CA ALA A 192 -5.95 22.00 14.94
C ALA A 192 -5.91 20.51 15.33
N MET A 193 -4.73 19.91 15.37
CA MET A 193 -4.51 18.48 15.55
C MET A 193 -3.55 18.22 16.73
N PRO A 194 -4.03 18.34 18.00
CA PRO A 194 -3.22 18.05 19.19
C PRO A 194 -2.87 16.57 19.28
N ASP A 195 -1.59 16.26 19.48
CA ASP A 195 -1.08 14.90 19.56
C ASP A 195 -1.48 14.22 20.85
N LEU A 196 -1.90 12.96 20.74
CA LEU A 196 -2.24 12.09 21.85
C LEU A 196 -0.98 11.57 22.55
N ASN A 197 -1.05 11.46 23.87
CA ASN A 197 0.06 11.00 24.70
C ASN A 197 0.06 9.48 24.88
N TYR A 198 0.73 8.77 24.03
CA TYR A 198 0.83 7.29 24.09
C TYR A 198 1.69 6.75 25.25
N ASP A 199 2.42 7.60 25.97
CA ASP A 199 3.01 7.20 27.27
C ASP A 199 1.92 6.97 28.33
N ASN A 200 0.71 7.51 28.13
CA ASN A 200 -0.45 7.28 28.98
C ASN A 200 -1.16 5.97 28.59
N PRO A 201 -1.23 4.96 29.49
CA PRO A 201 -1.89 3.69 29.19
C PRO A 201 -3.40 3.81 28.94
N ALA A 202 -4.05 4.86 29.44
CA ALA A 202 -5.47 5.11 29.18
C ALA A 202 -5.71 5.48 27.71
N VAL A 203 -4.81 6.28 27.11
CA VAL A 203 -4.86 6.60 25.67
C VAL A 203 -4.67 5.33 24.83
N ARG A 204 -3.68 4.51 25.13
CA ARG A 204 -3.46 3.27 24.39
C ARG A 204 -4.67 2.32 24.47
N LYS A 205 -5.25 2.21 25.68
CA LYS A 205 -6.46 1.39 25.86
C LYS A 205 -7.63 1.93 25.03
N GLU A 206 -7.87 3.23 25.09
CA GLU A 206 -8.97 3.88 24.35
C GLU A 206 -8.83 3.65 22.85
N MET A 207 -7.63 3.80 22.29
CA MET A 207 -7.40 3.57 20.85
C MET A 207 -7.53 2.11 20.45
N ILE A 208 -7.21 1.18 21.35
CA ILE A 208 -7.52 -0.25 21.15
C ILE A 208 -9.02 -0.49 21.13
N ASP A 209 -9.76 0.12 22.07
CA ASP A 209 -11.22 -0.01 22.15
C ASP A 209 -11.90 0.57 20.90
N VAL A 210 -11.42 1.71 20.38
CA VAL A 210 -11.86 2.28 19.10
C VAL A 210 -11.62 1.32 17.92
N GLY A 211 -10.43 0.72 17.83
CA GLY A 211 -10.15 -0.28 16.80
C GLY A 211 -11.07 -1.50 16.91
N ALA A 212 -11.29 -2.01 18.14
CA ALA A 212 -12.20 -3.11 18.40
C ALA A 212 -13.65 -2.75 18.03
N PHE A 213 -14.10 -1.52 18.34
CA PHE A 213 -15.42 -1.02 17.94
C PHE A 213 -15.63 -1.15 16.43
N TRP A 214 -14.71 -0.66 15.60
CA TRP A 214 -14.83 -0.72 14.15
C TRP A 214 -14.77 -2.15 13.60
N LEU A 215 -13.95 -3.02 14.19
CA LEU A 215 -13.96 -4.46 13.83
C LEU A 215 -15.33 -5.10 14.11
N HIS A 216 -16.00 -4.73 15.20
CA HIS A 216 -17.37 -5.18 15.49
C HIS A 216 -18.42 -4.60 14.52
N GLN A 217 -18.12 -3.48 13.83
CA GLN A 217 -18.96 -2.97 12.75
C GLN A 217 -18.71 -3.70 11.41
N GLY A 218 -17.76 -4.64 11.35
CA GLY A 218 -17.50 -5.46 10.16
C GLY A 218 -16.32 -4.98 9.30
N VAL A 219 -15.53 -4.03 9.77
CA VAL A 219 -14.30 -3.58 9.09
C VAL A 219 -13.29 -4.74 9.01
N ASP A 220 -12.61 -4.90 7.88
CA ASP A 220 -11.61 -5.96 7.67
C ASP A 220 -10.21 -5.54 8.12
N GLY A 221 -9.94 -4.26 8.25
CA GLY A 221 -8.64 -3.74 8.62
C GLY A 221 -8.55 -2.23 8.62
N PHE A 222 -7.36 -1.71 8.83
CA PHE A 222 -7.11 -0.29 8.99
C PHE A 222 -5.91 0.17 8.16
N ARG A 223 -6.05 1.33 7.51
CA ARG A 223 -4.91 2.15 7.13
C ARG A 223 -4.56 3.02 8.35
N LEU A 224 -3.34 2.90 8.82
CA LEU A 224 -2.87 3.58 10.02
C LEU A 224 -2.20 4.89 9.60
N ASP A 225 -2.91 5.99 9.85
CA ASP A 225 -2.43 7.33 9.55
C ASP A 225 -1.20 7.67 10.36
N ALA A 226 -0.22 8.31 9.70
CA ALA A 226 0.97 8.84 10.35
C ALA A 226 1.67 7.85 11.29
N ALA A 227 1.76 6.57 10.90
CA ALA A 227 2.20 5.47 11.77
C ALA A 227 3.60 5.66 12.37
N GLN A 228 4.43 6.48 11.77
CA GLN A 228 5.76 6.82 12.26
C GLN A 228 5.76 7.91 13.35
N HIS A 229 4.64 8.62 13.53
CA HIS A 229 4.55 9.83 14.37
C HIS A 229 3.85 9.63 15.72
N ILE A 230 3.49 8.40 16.10
CA ILE A 230 2.87 8.10 17.42
C ILE A 230 3.77 8.55 18.58
N TYR A 231 5.10 8.42 18.41
CA TYR A 231 6.12 9.00 19.27
C TYR A 231 7.14 9.71 18.39
N ASP A 232 7.22 11.03 18.50
CA ASP A 232 8.17 11.85 17.76
C ASP A 232 9.36 12.30 18.61
N ASP A 233 10.50 12.48 17.97
CA ASP A 233 11.61 13.23 18.52
C ASP A 233 11.58 14.66 17.94
N LEU A 234 10.96 15.58 18.69
CA LEU A 234 10.81 16.97 18.30
C LEU A 234 12.12 17.76 18.17
N ARG A 235 13.29 17.12 18.39
CA ARG A 235 14.62 17.72 18.29
C ARG A 235 15.32 17.38 17.00
N SER A 236 14.76 16.50 16.20
CA SER A 236 15.41 15.95 15.02
C SER A 236 14.36 15.65 13.94
N ASP A 237 14.70 15.89 12.68
CA ASP A 237 13.88 15.53 11.52
C ASP A 237 13.84 14.02 11.26
N THR A 238 14.66 13.26 11.97
CA THR A 238 14.74 11.80 11.89
C THR A 238 14.25 11.18 13.18
N ASP A 239 13.60 10.03 13.08
CA ASP A 239 13.18 9.27 14.24
C ASP A 239 14.39 8.91 15.09
N SER A 240 14.34 9.29 16.36
CA SER A 240 15.37 8.80 17.28
C SER A 240 15.17 7.29 17.49
N PRO A 241 16.25 6.53 17.79
CA PRO A 241 16.13 5.11 18.10
C PRO A 241 15.16 4.83 19.26
N VAL A 242 14.95 5.80 20.16
CA VAL A 242 14.01 5.69 21.28
C VAL A 242 12.56 5.85 20.79
N ALA A 243 12.30 6.87 19.95
CA ALA A 243 10.97 7.08 19.36
C ALA A 243 10.59 5.90 18.46
N LEU A 244 11.47 5.47 17.57
CA LEU A 244 11.24 4.29 16.72
C LEU A 244 10.90 3.04 17.56
N LYS A 245 11.68 2.75 18.61
CA LYS A 245 11.39 1.61 19.49
C LYS A 245 10.01 1.69 20.12
N LYS A 246 9.59 2.87 20.59
CA LYS A 246 8.26 3.08 21.18
C LYS A 246 7.16 2.92 20.13
N ASN A 247 7.34 3.45 18.93
CA ASN A 247 6.41 3.27 17.80
C ASN A 247 6.20 1.78 17.50
N LEU A 248 7.28 1.01 17.37
CA LEU A 248 7.19 -0.43 17.09
C LEU A 248 6.54 -1.22 18.23
N GLN A 249 6.81 -0.84 19.49
CA GLN A 249 6.17 -1.46 20.66
C GLN A 249 4.67 -1.19 20.69
N TRP A 250 4.26 0.05 20.41
CA TRP A 250 2.84 0.40 20.33
C TRP A 250 2.13 -0.38 19.21
N TRP A 251 2.68 -0.42 18.00
CA TRP A 251 2.05 -1.14 16.90
C TRP A 251 1.95 -2.64 17.15
N SER A 252 2.94 -3.22 17.85
CA SER A 252 2.84 -4.61 18.30
C SER A 252 1.74 -4.81 19.34
N GLU A 253 1.62 -3.91 20.32
CA GLU A 253 0.55 -3.92 21.33
C GLU A 253 -0.84 -3.80 20.66
N TYR A 254 -0.99 -2.83 19.78
CA TYR A 254 -2.23 -2.58 19.04
C TYR A 254 -2.64 -3.77 18.19
N ARG A 255 -1.72 -4.29 17.37
CA ARG A 255 -1.97 -5.47 16.54
C ARG A 255 -2.43 -6.67 17.36
N HIS A 256 -1.70 -7.04 18.42
CA HIS A 256 -2.07 -8.19 19.26
C HIS A 256 -3.45 -8.02 19.89
N ALA A 257 -3.78 -6.81 20.34
CA ALA A 257 -5.09 -6.53 20.92
C ALA A 257 -6.22 -6.68 19.88
N LEU A 258 -6.02 -6.20 18.65
CA LEU A 258 -7.00 -6.32 17.59
C LEU A 258 -7.13 -7.74 17.05
N GLU A 259 -6.02 -8.50 16.96
CA GLU A 259 -6.05 -9.92 16.58
C GLU A 259 -6.84 -10.79 17.57
N ALA A 260 -6.94 -10.37 18.83
CA ALA A 260 -7.82 -11.02 19.82
C ALA A 260 -9.31 -10.82 19.50
N VAL A 261 -9.68 -9.74 18.82
CA VAL A 261 -11.04 -9.45 18.34
C VAL A 261 -11.30 -10.11 16.98
N ASN A 262 -10.40 -9.90 16.04
CA ASN A 262 -10.42 -10.50 14.71
C ASN A 262 -9.01 -10.93 14.30
N LYS A 263 -8.74 -12.23 14.35
CA LYS A 263 -7.41 -12.79 14.00
C LYS A 263 -6.95 -12.50 12.57
N ASN A 264 -7.87 -12.07 11.69
CA ASN A 264 -7.61 -11.75 10.31
C ASN A 264 -7.56 -10.22 10.07
N VAL A 265 -7.50 -9.40 11.13
CA VAL A 265 -7.37 -7.95 10.96
C VAL A 265 -6.12 -7.63 10.14
N TRP A 266 -6.27 -6.72 9.18
CA TRP A 266 -5.17 -6.30 8.32
C TRP A 266 -4.80 -4.85 8.59
N LEU A 267 -3.51 -4.62 8.87
CA LEU A 267 -2.98 -3.32 9.26
C LEU A 267 -1.95 -2.86 8.22
N VAL A 268 -2.25 -1.80 7.50
CA VAL A 268 -1.32 -1.14 6.58
C VAL A 268 -0.93 0.23 7.13
N GLY A 269 0.36 0.43 7.39
CA GLY A 269 0.87 1.67 7.98
C GLY A 269 1.29 2.70 6.93
N GLU A 270 0.98 3.96 7.19
CA GLU A 270 1.64 5.05 6.49
C GLU A 270 2.94 5.40 7.20
N VAL A 271 4.06 5.04 6.55
CA VAL A 271 5.42 5.40 6.93
C VAL A 271 6.04 6.14 5.76
N ALA A 272 5.87 7.45 5.73
CA ALA A 272 6.22 8.31 4.58
C ALA A 272 7.74 8.55 4.51
N ARG A 273 8.51 7.49 4.27
CA ARG A 273 9.97 7.51 4.12
C ARG A 273 10.38 7.06 2.72
N GLN A 274 11.47 7.63 2.20
CA GLN A 274 12.00 7.32 0.87
C GLN A 274 13.13 6.28 0.88
N ASN A 275 13.65 5.93 2.06
CA ASN A 275 14.64 4.88 2.20
C ASN A 275 13.93 3.57 2.62
N PRO A 276 14.05 2.47 1.87
CA PRO A 276 13.46 1.18 2.23
C PRO A 276 13.86 0.66 3.60
N ASP A 277 15.08 0.98 4.06
CA ASP A 277 15.56 0.57 5.38
C ASP A 277 14.74 1.16 6.53
N ASP A 278 14.12 2.34 6.32
CA ASP A 278 13.28 2.98 7.32
C ASP A 278 11.88 2.34 7.42
N LEU A 279 11.46 1.62 6.36
CA LEU A 279 10.20 0.87 6.34
C LEU A 279 10.33 -0.51 7.01
N THR A 280 11.50 -1.11 6.87
CA THR A 280 11.79 -2.48 7.28
C THR A 280 11.46 -2.79 8.75
N PRO A 281 11.71 -1.91 9.75
CA PRO A 281 11.38 -2.19 11.15
C PRO A 281 9.88 -2.37 11.43
N TYR A 282 9.03 -1.78 10.60
CA TYR A 282 7.57 -1.87 10.75
C TYR A 282 6.98 -3.20 10.25
N MET A 283 7.76 -3.96 9.46
CA MET A 283 7.39 -5.32 9.05
C MET A 283 7.46 -6.26 10.26
N GLY A 284 6.36 -6.82 10.65
CA GLY A 284 6.23 -7.61 11.87
C GLY A 284 5.24 -6.95 12.85
N PRO A 285 5.52 -5.73 13.39
CA PRO A 285 4.51 -4.98 14.12
C PRO A 285 3.23 -4.71 13.30
N LEU A 286 3.37 -4.42 12.00
CA LEU A 286 2.27 -4.27 11.06
C LEU A 286 2.26 -5.41 10.04
N ASN A 287 1.16 -5.60 9.31
CA ASN A 287 1.13 -6.55 8.20
C ASN A 287 1.96 -6.03 7.04
N THR A 288 1.86 -4.72 6.77
CA THR A 288 2.61 -4.02 5.72
C THR A 288 2.64 -2.52 5.97
N VAL A 289 3.45 -1.82 5.19
CA VAL A 289 3.43 -0.36 5.05
C VAL A 289 3.39 0.02 3.59
N PHE A 290 2.89 1.23 3.29
CA PHE A 290 2.94 1.77 1.93
C PHE A 290 4.38 1.93 1.44
N ASN A 291 4.67 1.42 0.25
CA ASN A 291 6.01 1.43 -0.32
C ASN A 291 6.27 2.75 -1.09
N PHE A 292 6.50 3.84 -0.35
CA PHE A 292 6.82 5.16 -0.92
C PHE A 292 8.06 5.16 -1.81
N PRO A 293 9.16 4.45 -1.46
CA PRO A 293 10.33 4.37 -2.32
C PRO A 293 10.01 3.81 -3.70
N VAL A 294 9.23 2.73 -3.76
CA VAL A 294 8.86 2.13 -5.05
C VAL A 294 7.92 3.02 -5.84
N ALA A 295 6.96 3.69 -5.20
CA ALA A 295 6.08 4.65 -5.87
C ALA A 295 6.88 5.72 -6.62
N THR A 296 7.83 6.36 -5.93
CA THR A 296 8.74 7.36 -6.52
C THR A 296 9.56 6.78 -7.67
N GLN A 297 10.12 5.58 -7.49
CA GLN A 297 10.98 4.94 -8.47
C GLN A 297 10.23 4.51 -9.73
N LEU A 298 8.99 4.00 -9.60
CA LEU A 298 8.14 3.64 -10.73
C LEU A 298 7.83 4.87 -11.61
N ILE A 299 7.35 5.94 -11.00
CA ILE A 299 7.03 7.21 -11.71
C ILE A 299 8.27 7.77 -12.41
N ALA A 300 9.40 7.85 -11.69
CA ALA A 300 10.65 8.34 -12.26
C ALA A 300 11.13 7.49 -13.44
N SER A 301 11.08 6.16 -13.32
CA SER A 301 11.50 5.24 -14.38
C SER A 301 10.66 5.38 -15.64
N VAL A 302 9.36 5.55 -15.50
CA VAL A 302 8.45 5.74 -16.63
C VAL A 302 8.69 7.10 -17.28
N ARG A 303 8.83 8.17 -16.49
CA ARG A 303 9.07 9.53 -16.99
C ARG A 303 10.39 9.64 -17.76
N GLU A 304 11.44 8.98 -17.26
CA GLU A 304 12.76 8.96 -17.90
C GLU A 304 12.89 7.89 -18.99
N GLU A 305 11.88 7.07 -19.19
CA GLU A 305 11.89 5.92 -20.11
C GLU A 305 13.06 4.96 -19.85
N ARG A 306 13.44 4.80 -18.56
CA ARG A 306 14.61 4.01 -18.14
C ARG A 306 14.34 3.21 -16.88
N ASN A 307 14.88 2.00 -16.84
CA ASN A 307 14.94 1.22 -15.61
C ASN A 307 15.94 1.86 -14.63
N LEU A 308 15.44 2.44 -13.56
CA LEU A 308 16.25 3.02 -12.49
C LEU A 308 16.57 2.00 -11.38
N GLY A 309 16.67 0.73 -11.73
CA GLY A 309 17.05 -0.34 -10.81
C GLY A 309 15.88 -0.92 -10.01
N ILE A 310 14.65 -0.85 -10.54
CA ILE A 310 13.44 -1.32 -9.85
C ILE A 310 13.57 -2.78 -9.40
N GLY A 311 13.94 -3.70 -10.30
CA GLY A 311 14.00 -5.13 -10.00
C GLY A 311 14.96 -5.43 -8.86
N ARG A 312 16.21 -4.95 -8.96
CA ARG A 312 17.24 -5.15 -7.94
C ARG A 312 16.88 -4.48 -6.61
N GLY A 313 16.39 -3.24 -6.65
CA GLY A 313 15.98 -2.51 -5.45
C GLY A 313 14.88 -3.24 -4.69
N LEU A 314 13.87 -3.77 -5.40
CA LEU A 314 12.80 -4.54 -4.77
C LEU A 314 13.27 -5.90 -4.25
N GLU A 315 14.15 -6.61 -4.98
CA GLU A 315 14.72 -7.86 -4.49
C GLU A 315 15.44 -7.68 -3.15
N ASP A 316 16.30 -6.64 -3.06
CA ASP A 316 17.03 -6.31 -1.84
C ASP A 316 16.08 -5.88 -0.71
N THR A 317 15.08 -5.03 -1.00
CA THR A 317 14.06 -4.59 -0.05
C THR A 317 13.26 -5.78 0.50
N TYR A 318 12.79 -6.66 -0.37
CA TYR A 318 12.02 -7.83 0.04
C TYR A 318 12.85 -8.86 0.83
N ALA A 319 14.16 -8.95 0.55
CA ALA A 319 15.06 -9.75 1.36
C ALA A 319 15.17 -9.20 2.80
N ALA A 320 15.22 -7.86 2.94
CA ALA A 320 15.23 -7.20 4.24
C ALA A 320 13.88 -7.37 4.98
N TYR A 321 12.75 -7.17 4.29
CA TYR A 321 11.41 -7.37 4.84
C TYR A 321 11.24 -8.79 5.39
N ARG A 322 11.57 -9.82 4.61
CA ARG A 322 11.49 -11.24 5.04
C ARG A 322 12.27 -11.51 6.33
N LYS A 323 13.42 -10.89 6.48
CA LYS A 323 14.26 -11.05 7.67
C LYS A 323 13.61 -10.45 8.93
N HIS A 324 12.90 -9.33 8.81
CA HIS A 324 12.26 -8.64 9.92
C HIS A 324 10.87 -9.23 10.26
N ALA A 325 10.17 -9.74 9.26
CA ALA A 325 8.83 -10.30 9.40
C ALA A 325 8.81 -11.82 9.63
N ASP A 326 9.91 -12.40 10.14
CA ASP A 326 10.03 -13.85 10.37
C ASP A 326 9.66 -14.72 9.16
N GLY A 327 9.99 -14.22 7.97
CA GLY A 327 9.83 -14.92 6.69
C GLY A 327 8.56 -14.60 5.92
N HIS A 328 7.57 -13.96 6.53
CA HIS A 328 6.35 -13.53 5.85
C HIS A 328 6.16 -12.01 5.95
N PHE A 329 5.86 -11.39 4.81
CA PHE A 329 5.47 -9.98 4.74
C PHE A 329 4.54 -9.79 3.55
N ASP A 330 3.72 -8.75 3.61
CA ASP A 330 3.00 -8.21 2.46
C ASP A 330 3.70 -6.92 2.01
N ASP A 331 3.55 -6.54 0.74
CA ASP A 331 3.94 -5.21 0.25
C ASP A 331 2.70 -4.45 -0.20
N ALA A 332 2.71 -3.13 -0.02
CA ALA A 332 1.62 -2.25 -0.44
C ALA A 332 2.15 -1.19 -1.44
N PRO A 333 2.48 -1.61 -2.69
CA PRO A 333 2.91 -0.68 -3.72
C PRO A 333 1.73 0.18 -4.19
N PHE A 334 2.03 1.41 -4.58
CA PHE A 334 1.06 2.37 -5.13
C PHE A 334 1.78 3.34 -6.06
N LEU A 335 1.06 4.17 -6.81
CA LEU A 335 1.64 5.21 -7.65
C LEU A 335 1.44 6.60 -7.04
N SER A 336 0.25 6.91 -6.58
CA SER A 336 -0.06 8.11 -5.81
C SER A 336 -1.23 7.86 -4.87
N ASN A 337 -1.51 8.83 -4.00
CA ASN A 337 -2.61 8.82 -3.06
C ASN A 337 -3.22 10.23 -2.91
N HIS A 338 -4.11 10.40 -1.94
CA HIS A 338 -4.80 11.66 -1.66
C HIS A 338 -3.90 12.82 -1.17
N ASP A 339 -2.61 12.56 -0.89
CA ASP A 339 -1.61 13.55 -0.44
C ASP A 339 -0.55 13.89 -1.49
N GLN A 340 -0.65 13.29 -2.66
CA GLN A 340 0.33 13.46 -3.74
C GLN A 340 -0.35 13.93 -5.02
N ASP A 341 0.40 14.62 -5.88
CA ASP A 341 -0.06 14.93 -7.23
C ASP A 341 -0.51 13.65 -7.94
N ARG A 342 -1.61 13.71 -8.67
CA ARG A 342 -2.14 12.56 -9.40
C ARG A 342 -1.14 12.05 -10.43
N VAL A 343 -1.08 10.73 -10.61
CA VAL A 343 -0.11 10.05 -11.49
C VAL A 343 -0.08 10.64 -12.90
N MET A 344 -1.24 10.86 -13.51
CA MET A 344 -1.32 11.43 -14.86
C MET A 344 -0.67 12.82 -14.94
N SER A 345 -0.80 13.64 -13.88
CA SER A 345 -0.11 14.94 -13.79
C SER A 345 1.39 14.79 -13.66
N GLN A 346 1.85 13.87 -12.79
CA GLN A 346 3.27 13.57 -12.62
C GLN A 346 3.91 13.04 -13.90
N LEU A 347 3.13 12.40 -14.78
CA LEU A 347 3.53 11.89 -16.09
C LEU A 347 3.19 12.86 -17.25
N GLU A 348 2.93 14.13 -16.94
CA GLU A 348 2.72 15.21 -17.92
C GLU A 348 1.56 14.95 -18.91
N GLY A 349 0.53 14.25 -18.47
CA GLY A 349 -0.64 13.91 -19.29
C GLY A 349 -0.38 12.88 -20.38
N ARG A 350 0.72 12.12 -20.32
CA ARG A 350 1.10 11.16 -21.36
C ARG A 350 0.43 9.80 -21.13
N ASP A 351 -0.59 9.48 -21.93
CA ASP A 351 -1.33 8.21 -21.84
C ASP A 351 -0.42 6.96 -21.92
N ALA A 352 0.57 6.96 -22.81
CA ALA A 352 1.48 5.81 -22.93
C ALA A 352 2.31 5.56 -21.65
N HIS A 353 2.72 6.64 -20.99
CA HIS A 353 3.42 6.57 -19.69
C HIS A 353 2.48 6.09 -18.59
N MET A 354 1.23 6.61 -18.56
CA MET A 354 0.25 6.17 -17.58
C MET A 354 -0.05 4.68 -17.67
N ARG A 355 -0.24 4.16 -18.89
CA ARG A 355 -0.43 2.71 -19.13
C ARG A 355 0.79 1.88 -18.71
N MET A 356 2.00 2.40 -18.90
CA MET A 356 3.23 1.74 -18.45
C MET A 356 3.33 1.76 -16.93
N ALA A 357 3.03 2.88 -16.27
CA ALA A 357 3.01 2.96 -14.82
C ALA A 357 2.00 1.98 -14.19
N ALA A 358 0.79 1.90 -14.75
CA ALA A 358 -0.22 0.91 -14.35
C ALA A 358 0.27 -0.53 -14.55
N ALA A 359 0.95 -0.82 -15.67
CA ALA A 359 1.49 -2.14 -15.94
C ALA A 359 2.63 -2.52 -14.97
N LEU A 360 3.48 -1.57 -14.62
CA LEU A 360 4.51 -1.76 -13.59
C LEU A 360 3.86 -2.06 -12.23
N LEU A 361 2.98 -1.20 -11.75
CA LEU A 361 2.30 -1.37 -10.46
C LEU A 361 1.59 -2.72 -10.37
N LEU A 362 0.77 -3.05 -11.37
CA LEU A 362 -0.13 -4.20 -11.33
C LEU A 362 0.55 -5.53 -11.69
N THR A 363 1.84 -5.54 -12.01
CA THR A 363 2.65 -6.76 -12.16
C THR A 363 3.63 -6.97 -11.01
N LEU A 364 3.71 -6.06 -10.02
CA LEU A 364 4.46 -6.28 -8.78
C LEU A 364 3.67 -7.19 -7.81
N PRO A 365 4.34 -7.97 -6.95
CA PRO A 365 3.68 -8.75 -5.91
C PRO A 365 3.08 -7.87 -4.81
N GLY A 366 2.30 -8.46 -3.91
CA GLY A 366 1.67 -7.79 -2.77
C GLY A 366 0.28 -7.20 -3.07
N HIS A 367 -0.08 -6.14 -2.37
CA HIS A 367 -1.40 -5.48 -2.41
C HIS A 367 -1.30 -4.09 -3.07
N PRO A 368 -1.34 -3.97 -4.41
CA PRO A 368 -1.32 -2.67 -5.06
C PRO A 368 -2.52 -1.82 -4.67
N PHE A 369 -2.27 -0.52 -4.40
CA PHE A 369 -3.31 0.46 -4.17
C PHE A 369 -3.48 1.37 -5.38
N ILE A 370 -4.73 1.66 -5.72
CA ILE A 370 -5.13 2.56 -6.81
C ILE A 370 -5.96 3.68 -6.20
N TYR A 371 -5.55 4.93 -6.41
CA TYR A 371 -6.32 6.09 -5.98
C TYR A 371 -7.50 6.32 -6.93
N TYR A 372 -8.71 6.60 -6.43
CA TYR A 372 -9.92 6.75 -7.27
C TYR A 372 -9.68 7.75 -8.43
N GLY A 373 -10.10 7.37 -9.62
CA GLY A 373 -9.92 8.16 -10.84
C GLY A 373 -8.55 8.00 -11.50
N GLU A 374 -7.61 7.28 -10.88
CA GLU A 374 -6.33 6.92 -11.50
C GLU A 374 -6.57 6.06 -12.75
N GLU A 375 -7.51 5.14 -12.67
CA GLU A 375 -7.93 4.26 -13.78
C GLU A 375 -8.56 4.99 -14.97
N LEU A 376 -8.96 6.26 -14.77
CA LEU A 376 -9.46 7.14 -15.83
C LEU A 376 -8.39 8.11 -16.34
N GLY A 377 -7.25 8.19 -15.65
CA GLY A 377 -6.25 9.20 -15.94
C GLY A 377 -6.63 10.62 -15.48
N MET A 378 -7.42 10.73 -14.41
CA MET A 378 -7.70 12.04 -13.80
C MET A 378 -6.41 12.75 -13.41
N GLN A 379 -6.33 14.03 -13.69
CA GLN A 379 -5.23 14.91 -13.34
C GLN A 379 -5.53 15.71 -12.07
N GLY A 380 -4.52 16.30 -11.50
CA GLY A 380 -4.57 17.17 -10.32
C GLY A 380 -3.18 17.33 -9.73
N THR A 381 -2.85 18.54 -9.33
CA THR A 381 -1.64 18.90 -8.60
C THR A 381 -2.04 19.63 -7.34
N LYS A 382 -1.18 19.64 -6.31
CA LYS A 382 -1.44 20.41 -5.08
C LYS A 382 -1.94 21.84 -5.41
N PRO A 383 -2.87 22.43 -4.64
CA PRO A 383 -3.26 22.03 -3.26
C PRO A 383 -4.16 20.78 -3.22
N ASP A 384 -4.38 20.26 -2.01
CA ASP A 384 -5.08 19.00 -1.77
C ASP A 384 -6.47 18.94 -2.40
N GLU A 385 -7.20 20.04 -2.42
CA GLU A 385 -8.52 20.09 -3.04
C GLU A 385 -8.47 19.78 -4.53
N ASP A 386 -7.38 20.10 -5.23
CA ASP A 386 -7.23 19.86 -6.67
C ASP A 386 -6.84 18.43 -6.99
N ILE A 387 -6.17 17.72 -6.07
CA ILE A 387 -5.90 16.29 -6.22
C ILE A 387 -7.05 15.41 -5.73
N ARG A 388 -8.04 15.99 -4.99
CA ARG A 388 -9.20 15.31 -4.41
C ARG A 388 -10.52 15.69 -5.11
N GLU A 389 -10.46 16.06 -6.39
CA GLU A 389 -11.62 16.45 -7.19
C GLU A 389 -12.69 15.35 -7.28
N PRO A 390 -13.96 15.73 -7.53
CA PRO A 390 -15.04 14.78 -7.72
C PRO A 390 -14.76 13.75 -8.82
N MET A 391 -15.15 12.49 -8.58
CA MET A 391 -15.02 11.40 -9.54
C MET A 391 -15.78 11.70 -10.83
N ARG A 392 -15.17 11.42 -11.96
CA ARG A 392 -15.72 11.70 -13.28
C ARG A 392 -16.58 10.54 -13.78
N TRP A 393 -17.86 10.56 -13.40
CA TRP A 393 -18.80 9.52 -13.82
C TRP A 393 -19.28 9.71 -15.27
N TYR A 394 -19.52 10.95 -15.71
CA TYR A 394 -20.16 11.29 -16.98
C TYR A 394 -19.33 12.32 -17.76
N ARG A 395 -19.42 12.24 -19.10
CA ARG A 395 -18.71 13.15 -20.05
C ARG A 395 -19.02 14.63 -19.82
N ASN A 396 -20.29 14.92 -19.50
CA ASN A 396 -20.76 16.30 -19.29
C ASN A 396 -20.66 16.76 -17.84
N GLY A 397 -20.11 15.91 -16.95
CA GLY A 397 -20.01 16.20 -15.54
C GLY A 397 -21.33 16.27 -14.78
N LYS A 398 -22.41 15.76 -15.36
CA LYS A 398 -23.75 15.81 -14.77
C LYS A 398 -24.42 14.44 -14.87
N GLY A 399 -25.11 14.05 -13.81
CA GLY A 399 -25.83 12.78 -13.75
C GLY A 399 -25.96 12.26 -12.32
N PRO A 400 -26.68 11.17 -12.11
CA PRO A 400 -26.89 10.58 -10.79
C PRO A 400 -25.55 10.20 -10.12
N GLY A 401 -25.36 10.66 -8.89
CA GLY A 401 -24.18 10.34 -8.10
C GLY A 401 -22.97 11.22 -8.37
N VAL A 402 -23.08 12.32 -9.13
CA VAL A 402 -21.99 13.26 -9.31
C VAL A 402 -21.88 14.15 -8.07
N ALA A 403 -20.76 14.06 -7.36
CA ALA A 403 -20.45 14.99 -6.29
C ALA A 403 -20.01 16.35 -6.88
N SER A 404 -20.29 17.43 -6.18
CA SER A 404 -20.00 18.81 -6.60
C SER A 404 -19.45 19.68 -5.48
N TRP A 405 -18.88 19.06 -4.46
CA TRP A 405 -18.27 19.75 -3.32
C TRP A 405 -17.16 20.72 -3.75
N LYS A 406 -16.59 20.49 -4.92
CA LYS A 406 -15.61 21.32 -5.59
C LYS A 406 -15.83 21.28 -7.10
N ASN A 407 -15.56 22.40 -7.77
CA ASN A 407 -15.52 22.44 -9.25
C ASN A 407 -14.29 21.70 -9.75
N TRP A 408 -14.42 20.96 -10.85
CA TRP A 408 -13.29 20.34 -11.49
C TRP A 408 -12.30 21.38 -12.01
N SER A 409 -11.00 21.09 -11.95
CA SER A 409 -10.02 21.83 -12.71
C SER A 409 -10.26 21.53 -14.20
N THR A 410 -10.01 22.48 -15.05
CA THR A 410 -10.38 22.40 -16.48
C THR A 410 -9.43 21.54 -17.31
N GLN A 411 -8.47 20.85 -16.72
CA GLN A 411 -7.40 20.15 -17.45
C GLN A 411 -7.83 18.82 -18.05
N ASP A 412 -8.79 18.13 -17.43
CA ASP A 412 -9.29 16.86 -17.96
C ASP A 412 -10.31 17.09 -19.09
N GLY A 413 -10.10 16.41 -20.20
CA GLY A 413 -11.02 16.46 -21.32
C GLY A 413 -12.33 15.69 -21.08
N PRO A 414 -13.36 15.85 -21.91
CA PRO A 414 -14.66 15.18 -21.75
C PRO A 414 -14.58 13.64 -21.92
N ASN A 415 -13.46 13.14 -22.40
CA ASN A 415 -13.22 11.71 -22.55
C ASN A 415 -12.69 11.05 -21.29
N ILE A 416 -12.30 11.81 -20.27
CA ILE A 416 -11.87 11.30 -18.97
C ILE A 416 -13.11 11.11 -18.11
N SER A 417 -13.77 9.98 -18.26
CA SER A 417 -14.95 9.62 -17.45
C SER A 417 -15.30 8.15 -17.60
N VAL A 418 -15.97 7.59 -16.58
CA VAL A 418 -16.46 6.21 -16.64
C VAL A 418 -17.38 5.99 -17.84
N GLU A 419 -18.31 6.93 -18.11
CA GLU A 419 -19.21 6.85 -19.26
C GLU A 419 -18.45 6.80 -20.61
N ALA A 420 -17.34 7.52 -20.71
CA ALA A 420 -16.54 7.55 -21.94
C ALA A 420 -15.78 6.24 -22.15
N GLU A 421 -15.25 5.68 -21.08
CA GLU A 421 -14.22 4.66 -21.14
C GLU A 421 -14.72 3.22 -20.93
N GLN A 422 -15.82 3.03 -20.20
CA GLN A 422 -16.28 1.69 -19.80
C GLN A 422 -16.53 0.72 -20.96
N ASN A 423 -16.93 1.23 -22.13
CA ASN A 423 -17.24 0.44 -23.33
C ASN A 423 -16.17 0.55 -24.43
N ASP A 424 -15.11 1.34 -24.23
CA ASP A 424 -13.99 1.44 -25.15
C ASP A 424 -12.90 0.42 -24.76
N PRO A 425 -12.68 -0.66 -25.54
CA PRO A 425 -11.73 -1.70 -25.21
C PRO A 425 -10.29 -1.18 -25.11
N ASP A 426 -9.99 -0.06 -25.74
CA ASP A 426 -8.65 0.56 -25.75
C ASP A 426 -8.50 1.65 -24.70
N SER A 427 -9.53 1.91 -23.87
CA SER A 427 -9.48 2.92 -22.80
C SER A 427 -8.46 2.57 -21.72
N LEU A 428 -8.07 3.57 -20.93
CA LEU A 428 -7.20 3.36 -19.76
C LEU A 428 -7.92 2.53 -18.70
N LEU A 429 -9.20 2.79 -18.45
CA LEU A 429 -10.06 2.00 -17.55
C LEU A 429 -10.01 0.49 -17.87
N ASN A 430 -10.16 0.14 -19.15
CA ASN A 430 -10.13 -1.26 -19.56
C ASN A 430 -8.70 -1.85 -19.56
N ALA A 431 -7.67 -1.02 -19.68
CA ALA A 431 -6.28 -1.46 -19.44
C ALA A 431 -6.06 -1.83 -17.96
N TYR A 432 -6.56 -1.03 -17.01
CA TYR A 432 -6.53 -1.37 -15.57
C TYR A 432 -7.29 -2.68 -15.28
N ARG A 433 -8.52 -2.81 -15.77
CA ARG A 433 -9.31 -4.07 -15.63
C ARG A 433 -8.58 -5.28 -16.15
N LYS A 434 -7.94 -5.15 -17.32
CA LYS A 434 -7.15 -6.23 -17.93
C LYS A 434 -5.96 -6.63 -17.06
N LEU A 435 -5.21 -5.66 -16.55
CA LEU A 435 -4.04 -5.90 -15.71
C LEU A 435 -4.42 -6.51 -14.35
N ILE A 436 -5.49 -6.03 -13.73
CA ILE A 436 -6.01 -6.60 -12.48
C ILE A 436 -6.47 -8.04 -12.72
N GLY A 437 -7.17 -8.29 -13.83
CA GLY A 437 -7.58 -9.64 -14.21
C GLY A 437 -6.41 -10.61 -14.45
N TRP A 438 -5.24 -10.12 -14.89
CA TRP A 438 -4.03 -10.96 -14.98
C TRP A 438 -3.54 -11.39 -13.60
N ARG A 439 -3.55 -10.48 -12.62
CA ARG A 439 -3.19 -10.81 -11.22
C ARG A 439 -4.11 -11.88 -10.64
N GLU A 440 -5.40 -11.80 -10.92
CA GLU A 440 -6.36 -12.80 -10.44
C GLU A 440 -6.07 -14.19 -11.02
N GLN A 441 -5.68 -14.25 -12.32
CA GLN A 441 -5.44 -15.51 -13.05
C GLN A 441 -4.05 -16.08 -12.84
N ILE A 442 -3.04 -15.28 -12.48
CA ILE A 442 -1.64 -15.68 -12.36
C ILE A 442 -1.20 -15.46 -10.91
N ALA A 443 -1.19 -16.54 -10.13
CA ALA A 443 -0.86 -16.47 -8.70
C ALA A 443 0.53 -15.86 -8.44
N ALA A 444 1.52 -16.17 -9.24
CA ALA A 444 2.86 -15.60 -9.10
C ALA A 444 2.90 -14.07 -9.19
N LEU A 445 1.95 -13.42 -9.87
CA LEU A 445 1.85 -11.94 -9.87
C LEU A 445 1.38 -11.38 -8.51
N ARG A 446 0.69 -12.18 -7.72
CA ARG A 446 0.19 -11.78 -6.40
C ARG A 446 1.19 -12.09 -5.30
N ASP A 447 1.62 -13.35 -5.26
CA ASP A 447 2.27 -13.96 -4.10
C ASP A 447 3.70 -14.43 -4.42
N GLY A 448 4.17 -14.18 -5.65
CA GLY A 448 5.46 -14.67 -6.12
C GLY A 448 6.64 -13.92 -5.50
N VAL A 449 7.71 -14.66 -5.22
CA VAL A 449 8.99 -14.06 -4.86
C VAL A 449 9.60 -13.40 -6.10
N LEU A 450 9.91 -12.11 -5.98
CA LEU A 450 10.54 -11.34 -7.04
C LEU A 450 12.05 -11.60 -7.06
N ILE A 451 12.56 -11.86 -8.25
CA ILE A 451 14.01 -12.03 -8.53
C ILE A 451 14.32 -11.16 -9.75
N ASP A 452 15.27 -10.24 -9.59
CA ASP A 452 15.72 -9.38 -10.67
C ASP A 452 16.33 -10.18 -11.82
N VAL A 453 16.05 -9.78 -13.05
CA VAL A 453 16.67 -10.33 -14.26
C VAL A 453 17.43 -9.22 -14.97
N PRO A 454 18.76 -9.17 -14.79
CA PRO A 454 19.58 -8.11 -15.38
C PRO A 454 19.49 -8.12 -16.92
N ILE A 455 19.09 -7.01 -17.50
CA ILE A 455 19.05 -6.77 -18.94
C ILE A 455 20.04 -5.65 -19.28
N ALA A 456 20.84 -5.85 -20.33
CA ALA A 456 21.85 -4.86 -20.74
C ALA A 456 21.24 -3.56 -21.28
N ASP A 457 20.03 -3.60 -21.87
CA ASP A 457 19.31 -2.42 -22.32
C ASP A 457 18.64 -1.71 -21.15
N SER A 458 19.10 -0.52 -20.83
CA SER A 458 18.57 0.28 -19.72
C SER A 458 17.12 0.75 -19.90
N HIS A 459 16.53 0.59 -21.07
CA HIS A 459 15.11 0.89 -21.33
C HIS A 459 14.21 -0.33 -21.05
N VAL A 460 14.78 -1.46 -20.70
CA VAL A 460 14.03 -2.68 -20.41
C VAL A 460 14.20 -3.08 -18.96
N LEU A 461 13.08 -3.31 -18.28
CA LEU A 461 13.04 -3.92 -16.96
C LEU A 461 12.55 -5.36 -17.10
N ALA A 462 13.22 -6.30 -16.44
CA ALA A 462 12.76 -7.67 -16.34
C ALA A 462 12.95 -8.22 -14.93
N TYR A 463 12.00 -9.05 -14.49
CA TYR A 463 12.09 -9.80 -13.23
C TYR A 463 11.25 -11.08 -13.33
N THR A 464 11.65 -12.11 -12.60
CA THR A 464 10.81 -13.29 -12.41
C THR A 464 10.00 -13.16 -11.14
N LEU A 465 8.79 -13.70 -11.18
CA LEU A 465 7.94 -13.94 -10.03
C LEU A 465 7.69 -15.44 -9.93
N GLN A 466 7.97 -16.00 -8.77
CA GLN A 466 7.83 -17.43 -8.54
C GLN A 466 7.11 -17.71 -7.23
N ASP A 467 6.04 -18.48 -7.31
CA ASP A 467 5.36 -19.09 -6.16
C ASP A 467 5.56 -20.62 -6.15
N ALA A 468 4.82 -21.33 -5.28
CA ALA A 468 4.91 -22.78 -5.20
C ALA A 468 4.33 -23.52 -6.43
N GLN A 469 3.57 -22.85 -7.29
CA GLN A 469 2.79 -23.46 -8.37
C GLN A 469 3.21 -22.98 -9.75
N SER A 470 3.74 -21.76 -9.85
CA SER A 470 4.03 -21.10 -11.12
C SER A 470 5.26 -20.20 -11.04
N ARG A 471 5.89 -20.03 -12.20
CA ARG A 471 6.95 -19.06 -12.43
C ARG A 471 6.65 -18.30 -13.70
N VAL A 472 6.74 -16.98 -13.65
CA VAL A 472 6.59 -16.11 -14.81
C VAL A 472 7.77 -15.14 -14.90
N LEU A 473 8.15 -14.77 -16.11
CA LEU A 473 9.07 -13.68 -16.38
C LEU A 473 8.25 -12.49 -16.89
N VAL A 474 8.33 -11.37 -16.18
CA VAL A 474 7.72 -10.12 -16.58
C VAL A 474 8.78 -9.25 -17.25
N VAL A 475 8.47 -8.71 -18.42
CA VAL A 475 9.38 -7.84 -19.17
C VAL A 475 8.65 -6.59 -19.62
N HIS A 476 9.22 -5.42 -19.34
CA HIS A 476 8.70 -4.11 -19.70
C HIS A 476 9.66 -3.38 -20.62
N ASN A 477 9.16 -2.87 -21.74
CA ASN A 477 9.84 -1.87 -22.55
C ASN A 477 9.33 -0.49 -22.12
N LEU A 478 10.15 0.27 -21.43
CA LEU A 478 9.81 1.59 -20.87
C LEU A 478 9.88 2.71 -21.91
N SER A 479 10.38 2.42 -23.13
CA SER A 479 10.69 3.44 -24.11
C SER A 479 9.69 3.51 -25.27
N ARG A 480 9.75 4.63 -25.99
CA ARG A 480 9.00 4.89 -27.22
C ARG A 480 9.46 4.07 -28.43
N ASP A 481 10.60 3.38 -28.34
CA ASP A 481 11.14 2.57 -29.41
C ASP A 481 10.93 1.08 -29.13
N ALA A 482 10.76 0.27 -30.18
CA ALA A 482 10.75 -1.17 -30.02
C ALA A 482 12.12 -1.66 -29.52
N ARG A 483 12.14 -2.65 -28.65
CA ARG A 483 13.36 -3.22 -28.05
C ARG A 483 13.40 -4.72 -28.28
N THR A 484 14.58 -5.21 -28.64
CA THR A 484 14.88 -6.65 -28.69
C THR A 484 15.98 -6.93 -27.70
N VAL A 485 15.72 -7.78 -26.73
CA VAL A 485 16.69 -8.14 -25.69
C VAL A 485 16.87 -9.64 -25.63
N THR A 486 18.09 -10.06 -25.32
CA THR A 486 18.42 -11.47 -25.10
C THR A 486 18.16 -11.79 -23.64
N LEU A 487 17.37 -12.83 -23.43
CA LEU A 487 17.11 -13.38 -22.11
C LEU A 487 18.25 -14.33 -21.73
N GLY A 488 18.64 -14.33 -20.45
CA GLY A 488 19.62 -15.29 -19.94
C GLY A 488 19.15 -16.75 -20.11
N ASN A 489 20.10 -17.68 -20.15
CA ASN A 489 19.79 -19.12 -20.30
C ASN A 489 18.86 -19.65 -19.20
N ASP A 490 18.85 -19.00 -18.04
CA ASP A 490 18.03 -19.37 -16.88
C ASP A 490 16.58 -18.83 -16.96
N ALA A 491 16.24 -18.08 -18.00
CA ALA A 491 14.89 -17.54 -18.18
C ALA A 491 13.82 -18.63 -18.30
N HIS A 492 14.18 -19.76 -18.95
CA HIS A 492 13.33 -20.97 -19.14
C HIS A 492 11.89 -20.63 -19.57
N VAL A 493 11.74 -19.71 -20.52
CA VAL A 493 10.43 -19.29 -21.04
C VAL A 493 10.26 -19.80 -22.47
N THR A 494 9.04 -20.24 -22.81
CA THR A 494 8.72 -20.84 -24.09
C THR A 494 7.62 -20.12 -24.86
N SER A 495 6.84 -19.27 -24.17
CA SER A 495 5.68 -18.60 -24.77
C SER A 495 5.38 -17.24 -24.13
N VAL A 496 4.65 -16.41 -24.89
CA VAL A 496 4.07 -15.16 -24.40
C VAL A 496 2.68 -15.46 -23.85
N ALA A 497 2.57 -15.50 -22.53
CA ALA A 497 1.29 -15.76 -21.85
C ALA A 497 0.32 -14.57 -21.89
N ARG A 498 0.86 -13.36 -21.69
CA ARG A 498 0.08 -12.10 -21.69
C ARG A 498 0.92 -10.97 -22.30
N GLN A 499 0.24 -9.98 -22.89
CA GLN A 499 0.89 -8.77 -23.40
C GLN A 499 -0.09 -7.58 -23.36
N THR A 500 0.44 -6.40 -23.05
CA THR A 500 -0.37 -5.17 -23.04
C THR A 500 -0.63 -4.67 -24.46
N ARG A 501 0.32 -4.82 -25.36
CA ARG A 501 0.26 -4.46 -26.78
C ARG A 501 0.54 -5.69 -27.64
N SER A 502 -0.15 -5.82 -28.77
CA SER A 502 0.13 -6.87 -29.77
C SER A 502 1.53 -6.69 -30.39
N GLY A 503 2.13 -7.79 -30.85
CA GLY A 503 3.41 -7.77 -31.54
C GLY A 503 4.61 -8.09 -30.67
N VAL A 504 4.42 -8.51 -29.43
CA VAL A 504 5.50 -9.15 -28.65
C VAL A 504 5.85 -10.49 -29.32
N THR A 505 7.13 -10.72 -29.55
CA THR A 505 7.63 -12.01 -30.08
C THR A 505 8.70 -12.59 -29.17
N LEU A 506 8.71 -13.90 -29.05
CA LEU A 506 9.73 -14.67 -28.33
C LEU A 506 10.31 -15.71 -29.29
N ALA A 507 11.59 -15.58 -29.62
CA ALA A 507 12.26 -16.51 -30.50
C ALA A 507 13.76 -16.62 -30.17
N GLN A 508 14.31 -17.83 -30.18
CA GLN A 508 15.74 -18.09 -29.99
C GLN A 508 16.34 -17.40 -28.74
N GLY A 509 15.60 -17.39 -27.63
CA GLY A 509 16.05 -16.76 -26.37
C GLY A 509 16.03 -15.22 -26.40
N GLN A 510 15.42 -14.63 -27.42
CA GLN A 510 15.23 -13.18 -27.53
C GLN A 510 13.74 -12.83 -27.43
N VAL A 511 13.44 -11.74 -26.74
CA VAL A 511 12.11 -11.12 -26.72
C VAL A 511 12.17 -9.77 -27.40
N THR A 512 11.25 -9.54 -28.34
CA THR A 512 11.03 -8.23 -28.97
C THR A 512 9.75 -7.63 -28.43
N LEU A 513 9.84 -6.41 -27.93
CA LEU A 513 8.74 -5.69 -27.30
C LEU A 513 8.45 -4.40 -28.09
N PRO A 514 7.21 -4.20 -28.53
CA PRO A 514 6.77 -2.89 -29.05
C PRO A 514 7.01 -1.76 -28.06
N PRO A 515 6.92 -0.48 -28.49
CA PRO A 515 6.99 0.68 -27.60
C PRO A 515 6.00 0.56 -26.43
N TYR A 516 6.47 0.83 -25.21
CA TYR A 516 5.68 0.80 -23.98
C TYR A 516 4.87 -0.49 -23.79
N ALA A 517 5.42 -1.63 -24.19
CA ALA A 517 4.79 -2.92 -24.01
C ALA A 517 5.28 -3.62 -22.75
N THR A 518 4.35 -4.30 -22.09
CA THR A 518 4.63 -5.28 -21.05
C THR A 518 4.26 -6.66 -21.54
N ALA A 519 5.11 -7.63 -21.29
CA ALA A 519 4.87 -9.05 -21.57
C ALA A 519 5.06 -9.90 -20.31
N ILE A 520 4.20 -10.90 -20.15
CA ILE A 520 4.37 -11.98 -19.18
C ILE A 520 4.69 -13.24 -19.97
N LEU A 521 5.86 -13.82 -19.73
CA LEU A 521 6.39 -14.98 -20.41
C LEU A 521 6.35 -16.19 -19.46
N GLN A 522 6.09 -17.38 -20.04
CA GLN A 522 6.04 -18.68 -19.34
C GLN A 522 6.85 -19.73 -20.08
#